data_2e59f9ac0cb877b78f3dc08ae948ac1f
#
_entry.id   2e59f9ac0cb877b78f3dc08ae948ac1f
#
_cell.length_a   1.000
_cell.length_b   1.000
_cell.length_c   1.000
_cell.angle_alpha   90.00
_cell.angle_beta   90.00
_cell.angle_gamma   90.00
#
_symmetry.space_group_name_H-M   'P 1'
#
loop_
_entity.id
_entity.type
_entity.pdbx_description
1 polymer ?
#
loop_
_entity_poly.entity_id
_entity_poly.type
_entity_poly.pdbx_seq_one_letter_code
_entity_poly.pdbx_strand_id
1 'polypeptide(L)'
;MTCEELRQDYTSYALGIADDPECAEIQEHLGRKCANCVPGVASAMATVTAMSGAVPLTDPPKHLRRRVTAAVEREPKRSWAATFLPWAITAAMSIALVLIGLSGRRESGDTLRQALAILNDPSAKDMTFGEKEKDPKGRVLVSSGNGVVFMGASLPRIDSGKTFEMWVIPVKGNPAPAGVFQSQADATAVFVRPGPVQNAAAIAVTVEPEGGSAQPTTTPFIVTKL
;
A
#
# COMPACT_ATOMS: atom_id res chain seq x y z
N MET A 1 8.78 31.46 49.95
CA MET A 1 9.93 32.12 50.65
C MET A 1 10.77 32.88 49.63
N THR A 2 11.47 33.93 50.05
CA THR A 2 12.39 34.68 49.18
C THR A 2 13.73 33.91 49.01
N CYS A 3 14.48 34.18 47.93
CA CYS A 3 15.80 33.54 47.74
C CYS A 3 16.79 33.85 48.88
N GLU A 4 16.67 34.99 49.53
CA GLU A 4 17.54 35.40 50.63
C GLU A 4 17.23 34.63 51.90
N GLU A 5 15.96 34.41 52.20
CA GLU A 5 15.51 33.58 53.33
C GLU A 5 15.97 32.13 53.15
N LEU A 6 15.83 31.55 51.95
CA LEU A 6 16.24 30.16 51.66
C LEU A 6 17.74 29.95 51.70
N ARG A 7 18.55 31.00 51.60
CA ARG A 7 19.99 30.92 51.60
C ARG A 7 20.59 30.30 52.85
N GLN A 8 20.02 30.55 54.00
CA GLN A 8 20.46 29.96 55.27
C GLN A 8 20.21 28.43 55.33
N ASP A 9 19.26 27.91 54.55
CA ASP A 9 18.84 26.51 54.57
C ASP A 9 19.53 25.66 53.51
N TYR A 10 20.37 26.24 52.62
CA TYR A 10 21.06 25.47 51.58
C TYR A 10 21.98 24.39 52.14
N THR A 11 22.64 24.65 53.26
CA THR A 11 23.53 23.68 53.89
C THR A 11 22.73 22.55 54.53
N SER A 12 21.64 22.86 55.21
CA SER A 12 20.72 21.88 55.82
C SER A 12 20.06 21.02 54.72
N TYR A 13 19.68 21.64 53.61
CA TYR A 13 19.18 20.95 52.44
C TYR A 13 20.24 19.99 51.82
N ALA A 14 21.48 20.45 51.65
CA ALA A 14 22.58 19.64 51.13
C ALA A 14 22.95 18.45 52.05
N LEU A 15 22.79 18.60 53.34
CA LEU A 15 22.97 17.53 54.35
C LEU A 15 21.76 16.59 54.48
N GLY A 16 20.62 16.94 53.88
CA GLY A 16 19.39 16.16 53.96
C GLY A 16 18.68 16.26 55.31
N ILE A 17 18.88 17.34 56.04
CA ILE A 17 18.30 17.62 57.40
C ILE A 17 17.43 18.89 57.44
N ALA A 18 17.13 19.50 56.29
CA ALA A 18 16.21 20.60 56.18
C ALA A 18 14.77 20.11 56.40
N ASP A 19 13.91 20.94 56.97
CA ASP A 19 12.49 20.63 57.22
C ASP A 19 11.72 20.59 55.90
N ASP A 20 10.55 19.90 55.87
CA ASP A 20 9.77 19.67 54.65
C ASP A 20 9.38 20.97 53.91
N PRO A 21 8.93 22.06 54.60
CA PRO A 21 8.56 23.29 53.89
C PRO A 21 9.73 23.96 53.20
N GLU A 22 10.93 24.01 53.81
CA GLU A 22 12.14 24.59 53.25
C GLU A 22 12.64 23.73 52.06
N CYS A 23 12.60 22.39 52.18
CA CYS A 23 12.90 21.45 51.12
C CYS A 23 12.03 21.70 49.88
N ALA A 24 10.71 21.83 50.08
CA ALA A 24 9.78 22.05 48.97
C ALA A 24 10.03 23.37 48.23
N GLU A 25 10.25 24.44 48.97
CA GLU A 25 10.54 25.76 48.42
C GLU A 25 11.88 25.76 47.64
N ILE A 26 12.93 25.18 48.21
CA ILE A 26 14.23 25.03 47.50
C ILE A 26 14.07 24.24 46.23
N GLN A 27 13.35 23.11 46.23
CA GLN A 27 13.11 22.30 45.06
C GLN A 27 12.32 23.05 43.97
N GLU A 28 11.32 23.86 44.36
CA GLU A 28 10.59 24.70 43.43
C GLU A 28 11.53 25.72 42.74
N HIS A 29 12.38 26.38 43.53
CA HIS A 29 13.35 27.33 42.99
C HIS A 29 14.38 26.66 42.07
N LEU A 30 14.82 25.43 42.36
CA LEU A 30 15.69 24.65 41.52
C LEU A 30 14.99 24.23 40.23
N GLY A 31 13.74 23.78 40.31
CA GLY A 31 12.92 23.37 39.17
C GLY A 31 12.71 24.48 38.14
N ARG A 32 12.52 25.72 38.57
CA ARG A 32 12.45 26.91 37.69
C ARG A 32 13.80 27.54 37.36
N LYS A 33 14.92 26.84 37.68
CA LYS A 33 16.30 27.27 37.39
C LYS A 33 16.64 28.67 37.90
N CYS A 34 16.26 28.99 39.14
CA CYS A 34 16.50 30.30 39.74
C CYS A 34 18.01 30.64 39.74
N ALA A 35 18.37 31.80 39.19
CA ALA A 35 19.77 32.23 39.05
C ALA A 35 20.51 32.40 40.37
N ASN A 36 19.79 32.65 41.48
CA ASN A 36 20.39 32.82 42.80
C ASN A 36 20.48 31.51 43.58
N CYS A 37 19.41 30.65 43.52
CA CYS A 37 19.36 29.43 44.31
C CYS A 37 20.22 28.30 43.73
N VAL A 38 20.26 28.14 42.40
CA VAL A 38 21.04 27.07 41.76
C VAL A 38 22.50 27.11 42.13
N PRO A 39 23.25 28.24 41.99
CA PRO A 39 24.67 28.29 42.37
C PRO A 39 24.85 28.19 43.89
N GLY A 40 23.92 28.71 44.70
CA GLY A 40 24.00 28.64 46.17
C GLY A 40 23.89 27.18 46.66
N VAL A 41 22.90 26.46 46.20
CA VAL A 41 22.73 25.04 46.55
C VAL A 41 23.88 24.18 45.99
N ALA A 42 24.35 24.46 44.78
CA ALA A 42 25.51 23.76 44.20
C ALA A 42 26.78 23.96 45.05
N SER A 43 27.02 25.16 45.56
CA SER A 43 28.12 25.43 46.46
C SER A 43 28.00 24.70 47.82
N ALA A 44 26.81 24.65 48.37
CA ALA A 44 26.54 23.87 49.60
C ALA A 44 26.79 22.37 49.38
N MET A 45 26.28 21.83 48.28
CA MET A 45 26.50 20.42 47.87
C MET A 45 27.99 20.11 47.66
N ALA A 46 28.73 20.98 47.04
CA ALA A 46 30.20 20.83 46.89
C ALA A 46 30.92 20.77 48.24
N THR A 47 30.53 21.61 49.18
CA THR A 47 31.08 21.61 50.55
C THR A 47 30.80 20.30 51.28
N VAL A 48 29.55 19.80 51.24
CA VAL A 48 29.15 18.54 51.85
C VAL A 48 29.90 17.38 51.21
N THR A 49 30.04 17.41 49.86
CA THR A 49 30.80 16.41 49.14
C THR A 49 32.28 16.36 49.52
N ALA A 50 32.91 17.54 49.72
CA ALA A 50 34.28 17.62 50.18
C ALA A 50 34.42 17.06 51.63
N MET A 51 33.47 17.29 52.50
CA MET A 51 33.44 16.72 53.88
C MET A 51 33.30 15.19 53.85
N SER A 52 32.52 14.62 52.91
CA SER A 52 32.36 13.19 52.79
C SER A 52 33.67 12.43 52.43
N GLY A 53 34.62 13.11 51.78
CA GLY A 53 35.97 12.60 51.53
C GLY A 53 36.82 12.35 52.77
N ALA A 54 36.46 12.93 53.94
CA ALA A 54 37.12 12.71 55.22
C ALA A 54 36.66 11.43 55.96
N VAL A 55 35.59 10.79 55.46
CA VAL A 55 35.03 9.58 56.06
C VAL A 55 35.76 8.37 55.52
N PRO A 56 36.14 7.37 56.35
CA PRO A 56 36.78 6.14 55.90
C PRO A 56 35.88 5.40 54.90
N LEU A 57 36.48 4.97 53.77
CA LEU A 57 35.76 4.21 52.76
C LEU A 57 35.35 2.85 53.33
N THR A 58 34.08 2.57 53.21
CA THR A 58 33.52 1.24 53.59
C THR A 58 32.99 0.56 52.37
N ASP A 59 33.36 -0.71 52.14
CA ASP A 59 32.87 -1.46 51.01
C ASP A 59 31.36 -1.67 51.08
N PRO A 60 30.59 -1.26 50.10
CA PRO A 60 29.16 -1.47 50.12
C PRO A 60 28.79 -2.95 49.98
N PRO A 61 27.70 -3.41 50.58
CA PRO A 61 27.28 -4.78 50.44
C PRO A 61 27.00 -5.16 48.99
N LYS A 62 27.40 -6.36 48.58
CA LYS A 62 27.34 -6.84 47.18
C LYS A 62 25.97 -6.76 46.54
N HIS A 63 24.88 -6.85 47.32
CA HIS A 63 23.52 -6.72 46.82
C HIS A 63 23.17 -5.29 46.40
N LEU A 64 23.75 -4.27 47.05
CA LEU A 64 23.50 -2.87 46.70
C LEU A 64 24.07 -2.54 45.34
N ARG A 65 25.31 -2.95 45.07
CA ARG A 65 25.95 -2.79 43.76
C ARG A 65 25.08 -3.38 42.63
N ARG A 66 24.61 -4.63 42.86
CA ARG A 66 23.75 -5.30 41.87
C ARG A 66 22.41 -4.58 41.66
N ARG A 67 21.81 -4.00 42.70
CA ARG A 67 20.56 -3.22 42.59
C ARG A 67 20.78 -1.95 41.80
N VAL A 68 21.87 -1.22 42.03
CA VAL A 68 22.19 0.02 41.33
C VAL A 68 22.48 -0.28 39.86
N THR A 69 23.30 -1.27 39.53
CA THR A 69 23.58 -1.65 38.14
C THR A 69 22.32 -2.10 37.41
N ALA A 70 21.47 -2.89 38.05
CA ALA A 70 20.18 -3.29 37.47
C ALA A 70 19.19 -2.14 37.26
N ALA A 71 19.25 -1.09 38.09
CA ALA A 71 18.42 0.11 37.91
C ALA A 71 18.89 0.95 36.71
N VAL A 72 20.22 1.06 36.50
CA VAL A 72 20.80 1.78 35.36
C VAL A 72 20.62 0.98 34.07
N GLU A 73 20.74 -0.35 34.11
CA GLU A 73 20.52 -1.22 32.94
C GLU A 73 19.04 -1.32 32.53
N ARG A 74 18.11 -0.86 33.36
CA ARG A 74 16.68 -0.78 33.05
C ARG A 74 16.28 0.39 32.18
N GLU A 75 17.19 1.18 31.66
CA GLU A 75 16.82 2.03 30.53
C GLU A 75 16.32 1.11 29.41
N PRO A 76 15.09 1.30 28.92
CA PRO A 76 14.56 0.46 27.87
C PRO A 76 15.52 0.60 26.68
N LYS A 77 16.29 -0.44 26.40
CA LYS A 77 17.02 -0.52 25.13
C LYS A 77 15.96 -0.34 24.07
N ARG A 78 15.86 0.88 23.56
CA ARG A 78 14.97 1.24 22.45
C ARG A 78 15.27 0.26 21.35
N SER A 79 14.42 -0.77 21.22
CA SER A 79 14.72 -1.89 20.38
C SER A 79 14.89 -1.32 18.97
N TRP A 80 16.00 -1.59 18.36
CA TRP A 80 16.29 -1.23 16.98
C TRP A 80 15.12 -1.61 16.06
N ALA A 81 14.50 -2.78 16.31
CA ALA A 81 13.30 -3.21 15.63
C ALA A 81 12.13 -2.20 15.72
N ALA A 82 11.89 -1.56 16.88
CA ALA A 82 10.81 -0.58 17.02
C ALA A 82 11.07 0.71 16.24
N THR A 83 12.33 1.04 15.94
CA THR A 83 12.68 2.22 15.16
C THR A 83 12.60 1.98 13.65
N PHE A 84 12.95 0.77 13.19
CA PHE A 84 13.01 0.44 11.75
C PHE A 84 11.76 -0.27 11.22
N LEU A 85 10.92 -0.85 12.08
CA LEU A 85 9.69 -1.53 11.67
C LEU A 85 8.73 -0.66 10.82
N PRO A 86 8.43 0.61 11.17
CA PRO A 86 7.58 1.45 10.33
C PRO A 86 8.19 1.73 8.96
N TRP A 87 9.52 1.90 8.88
CA TRP A 87 10.23 2.12 7.62
C TRP A 87 10.25 0.87 6.73
N ALA A 88 10.35 -0.32 7.32
CA ALA A 88 10.28 -1.57 6.58
C ALA A 88 8.88 -1.79 5.97
N ILE A 89 7.80 -1.45 6.69
CA ILE A 89 6.42 -1.55 6.19
C ILE A 89 6.19 -0.58 5.04
N THR A 90 6.64 0.68 5.17
CA THR A 90 6.48 1.67 4.09
C THR A 90 7.28 1.30 2.85
N ALA A 91 8.49 0.78 2.99
CA ALA A 91 9.29 0.31 1.88
C ALA A 91 8.63 -0.89 1.17
N ALA A 92 8.11 -1.87 1.92
CA ALA A 92 7.41 -3.03 1.37
C ALA A 92 6.13 -2.62 0.61
N MET A 93 5.33 -1.70 1.18
CA MET A 93 4.14 -1.17 0.49
C MET A 93 4.50 -0.41 -0.78
N SER A 94 5.56 0.40 -0.76
CA SER A 94 6.01 1.14 -1.95
C SER A 94 6.46 0.18 -3.06
N ILE A 95 7.21 -0.86 -2.72
CA ILE A 95 7.63 -1.91 -3.67
C ILE A 95 6.41 -2.65 -4.24
N ALA A 96 5.44 -3.01 -3.40
CA ALA A 96 4.21 -3.68 -3.84
C ALA A 96 3.41 -2.80 -4.83
N LEU A 97 3.24 -1.50 -4.53
CA LEU A 97 2.56 -0.54 -5.41
C LEU A 97 3.30 -0.37 -6.76
N VAL A 98 4.62 -0.33 -6.75
CA VAL A 98 5.43 -0.27 -7.97
C VAL A 98 5.28 -1.54 -8.80
N LEU A 99 5.31 -2.72 -8.15
CA LEU A 99 5.13 -4.00 -8.84
C LEU A 99 3.73 -4.13 -9.46
N ILE A 100 2.67 -3.73 -8.74
CA ILE A 100 1.29 -3.71 -9.25
C ILE A 100 1.18 -2.74 -10.43
N GLY A 101 1.75 -1.53 -10.31
CA GLY A 101 1.74 -0.54 -11.39
C GLY A 101 2.52 -0.98 -12.64
N LEU A 102 3.64 -1.71 -12.46
CA LEU A 102 4.42 -2.26 -13.58
C LEU A 102 3.71 -3.44 -14.25
N SER A 103 3.02 -4.29 -13.47
CA SER A 103 2.24 -5.41 -14.00
C SER A 103 1.09 -4.92 -14.87
N GLY A 104 0.30 -3.95 -14.40
CA GLY A 104 -0.80 -3.39 -15.19
C GLY A 104 -0.34 -2.67 -16.47
N ARG A 105 0.86 -2.06 -16.45
CA ARG A 105 1.43 -1.44 -17.67
C ARG A 105 1.90 -2.46 -18.69
N ARG A 106 2.39 -3.62 -18.28
CA ARG A 106 2.82 -4.68 -19.19
C ARG A 106 1.63 -5.28 -19.94
N GLU A 107 0.54 -5.60 -19.25
CA GLU A 107 -0.67 -6.14 -19.91
C GLU A 107 -1.25 -5.17 -20.93
N SER A 108 -1.35 -3.88 -20.61
CA SER A 108 -1.85 -2.86 -21.54
C SER A 108 -0.93 -2.69 -22.77
N GLY A 109 0.38 -2.75 -22.59
CA GLY A 109 1.36 -2.64 -23.67
C GLY A 109 1.33 -3.84 -24.63
N ASP A 110 1.15 -5.03 -24.10
CA ASP A 110 1.09 -6.26 -24.88
C ASP A 110 -0.22 -6.36 -25.69
N THR A 111 -1.33 -5.96 -25.09
CA THR A 111 -2.63 -5.89 -25.77
C THR A 111 -2.60 -4.92 -26.96
N LEU A 112 -1.99 -3.73 -26.77
CA LEU A 112 -1.85 -2.75 -27.85
C LEU A 112 -0.96 -3.27 -28.99
N ARG A 113 0.17 -3.92 -28.67
CA ARG A 113 1.04 -4.52 -29.69
C ARG A 113 0.33 -5.62 -30.48
N GLN A 114 -0.45 -6.46 -29.80
CA GLN A 114 -1.24 -7.51 -30.42
C GLN A 114 -2.34 -6.92 -31.33
N ALA A 115 -3.06 -5.90 -30.84
CA ALA A 115 -4.03 -5.19 -31.67
C ALA A 115 -3.38 -4.61 -32.94
N LEU A 116 -2.22 -3.96 -32.81
CA LEU A 116 -1.48 -3.41 -33.94
C LEU A 116 -0.98 -4.49 -34.89
N ALA A 117 -0.57 -5.66 -34.40
CA ALA A 117 -0.18 -6.77 -35.23
C ALA A 117 -1.33 -7.32 -36.09
N ILE A 118 -2.56 -7.34 -35.53
CA ILE A 118 -3.76 -7.75 -36.25
C ILE A 118 -4.18 -6.68 -37.27
N LEU A 119 -4.17 -5.39 -36.84
CA LEU A 119 -4.54 -4.25 -37.68
C LEU A 119 -3.62 -4.05 -38.89
N ASN A 120 -2.32 -4.38 -38.75
CA ASN A 120 -1.33 -4.26 -39.82
C ASN A 120 -1.16 -5.53 -40.60
N ASP A 121 -1.93 -6.60 -40.37
CA ASP A 121 -1.87 -7.83 -41.12
C ASP A 121 -2.59 -7.66 -42.47
N PRO A 122 -1.90 -7.72 -43.62
CA PRO A 122 -2.52 -7.56 -44.93
C PRO A 122 -3.55 -8.67 -45.28
N SER A 123 -3.46 -9.82 -44.59
CA SER A 123 -4.38 -10.94 -44.76
C SER A 123 -5.59 -10.87 -43.80
N ALA A 124 -5.66 -9.89 -42.90
CA ALA A 124 -6.78 -9.76 -42.00
C ALA A 124 -8.07 -9.45 -42.75
N LYS A 125 -9.10 -10.18 -42.45
CA LYS A 125 -10.46 -9.90 -42.92
C LYS A 125 -11.10 -8.87 -42.03
N ASP A 126 -11.60 -7.81 -42.62
CA ASP A 126 -12.29 -6.72 -41.96
C ASP A 126 -13.79 -6.79 -42.25
N MET A 127 -14.58 -6.94 -41.25
CA MET A 127 -16.03 -7.11 -41.36
C MET A 127 -16.74 -6.10 -40.45
N THR A 128 -17.73 -5.43 -41.00
CA THR A 128 -18.61 -4.53 -40.27
C THR A 128 -19.92 -5.24 -39.89
N PHE A 129 -20.49 -4.83 -38.76
CA PHE A 129 -21.83 -5.27 -38.34
C PHE A 129 -22.69 -4.08 -37.91
N GLY A 130 -24.03 -4.25 -37.87
CA GLY A 130 -24.97 -3.21 -37.47
C GLY A 130 -25.42 -2.33 -38.60
N GLU A 131 -26.16 -2.91 -39.55
CA GLU A 131 -26.71 -2.18 -40.69
C GLU A 131 -27.95 -1.34 -40.30
N LYS A 132 -28.70 -1.72 -39.26
CA LYS A 132 -29.90 -1.02 -38.81
C LYS A 132 -29.56 0.00 -37.73
N GLU A 133 -30.36 1.07 -37.67
CA GLU A 133 -30.12 2.21 -36.80
C GLU A 133 -30.06 1.86 -35.29
N LYS A 134 -30.81 0.83 -34.87
CA LYS A 134 -30.89 0.37 -33.47
C LYS A 134 -29.96 -0.80 -33.12
N ASP A 135 -29.30 -1.40 -34.11
CA ASP A 135 -28.39 -2.52 -33.88
C ASP A 135 -27.05 -2.03 -33.30
N PRO A 136 -26.37 -2.83 -32.49
CA PRO A 136 -24.97 -2.59 -32.15
C PRO A 136 -24.14 -2.46 -33.42
N LYS A 137 -23.28 -1.45 -33.47
CA LYS A 137 -22.46 -1.14 -34.65
C LYS A 137 -21.00 -1.41 -34.33
N GLY A 138 -20.25 -1.85 -35.34
CA GLY A 138 -18.83 -2.03 -35.13
C GLY A 138 -18.13 -2.81 -36.22
N ARG A 139 -16.92 -3.22 -35.90
CA ARG A 139 -16.02 -3.94 -36.79
C ARG A 139 -15.36 -5.12 -36.07
N VAL A 140 -15.14 -6.17 -36.79
CA VAL A 140 -14.35 -7.33 -36.38
C VAL A 140 -13.26 -7.55 -37.40
N LEU A 141 -12.01 -7.47 -36.96
CA LEU A 141 -10.87 -7.82 -37.76
C LEU A 141 -10.38 -9.19 -37.34
N VAL A 142 -10.23 -10.11 -38.28
CA VAL A 142 -9.77 -11.47 -38.06
C VAL A 142 -8.52 -11.73 -38.88
N SER A 143 -7.40 -11.92 -38.21
CA SER A 143 -6.15 -12.43 -38.78
C SER A 143 -6.01 -13.91 -38.42
N SER A 144 -5.80 -14.74 -39.42
CA SER A 144 -5.64 -16.20 -39.21
C SER A 144 -4.42 -16.53 -38.33
N GLY A 145 -3.37 -15.71 -38.36
CA GLY A 145 -2.13 -15.91 -37.61
C GLY A 145 -2.10 -15.17 -36.27
N ASN A 146 -2.66 -13.97 -36.23
CA ASN A 146 -2.45 -13.06 -35.10
C ASN A 146 -3.64 -12.97 -34.12
N GLY A 147 -4.89 -13.26 -34.58
CA GLY A 147 -6.06 -13.27 -33.72
C GLY A 147 -7.23 -12.40 -34.17
N VAL A 148 -8.05 -11.94 -33.24
CA VAL A 148 -9.24 -11.15 -33.52
C VAL A 148 -9.20 -9.84 -32.73
N VAL A 149 -9.57 -8.74 -33.40
CA VAL A 149 -9.90 -7.46 -32.77
C VAL A 149 -11.38 -7.21 -32.98
N PHE A 150 -12.11 -7.05 -31.90
CA PHE A 150 -13.51 -6.62 -31.89
C PHE A 150 -13.59 -5.17 -31.42
N MET A 151 -14.32 -4.35 -32.14
CA MET A 151 -14.63 -2.97 -31.79
C MET A 151 -16.14 -2.77 -31.95
N GLY A 152 -16.84 -2.51 -30.86
CA GLY A 152 -18.29 -2.33 -30.86
C GLY A 152 -18.73 -1.04 -30.17
N ALA A 153 -19.82 -0.47 -30.67
CA ALA A 153 -20.51 0.66 -30.10
C ALA A 153 -22.01 0.40 -30.02
N SER A 154 -22.69 1.11 -29.15
CA SER A 154 -24.14 0.92 -28.89
C SER A 154 -24.47 -0.51 -28.42
N LEU A 155 -23.56 -1.12 -27.66
CA LEU A 155 -23.78 -2.44 -27.11
C LEU A 155 -24.95 -2.41 -26.10
N PRO A 156 -25.74 -3.52 -26.00
CA PRO A 156 -26.85 -3.57 -25.04
C PRO A 156 -26.33 -3.46 -23.60
N ARG A 157 -27.13 -2.89 -22.73
CA ARG A 157 -26.85 -2.92 -21.29
C ARG A 157 -27.10 -4.34 -20.79
N ILE A 158 -26.18 -4.85 -19.98
CA ILE A 158 -26.29 -6.15 -19.36
C ILE A 158 -26.42 -5.99 -17.84
N ASP A 159 -27.10 -6.92 -17.18
CA ASP A 159 -27.29 -6.95 -15.75
C ASP A 159 -25.97 -7.27 -15.01
N SER A 160 -25.91 -6.93 -13.72
CA SER A 160 -24.81 -7.36 -12.86
C SER A 160 -24.71 -8.89 -12.83
N GLY A 161 -23.49 -9.42 -12.83
CA GLY A 161 -23.24 -10.88 -12.90
C GLY A 161 -23.31 -11.46 -14.31
N LYS A 162 -23.38 -10.61 -15.34
CA LYS A 162 -23.27 -11.01 -16.75
C LYS A 162 -22.07 -10.36 -17.45
N THR A 163 -21.65 -10.96 -18.53
CA THR A 163 -20.53 -10.52 -19.37
C THR A 163 -20.84 -10.75 -20.85
N PHE A 164 -20.19 -10.03 -21.73
CA PHE A 164 -20.14 -10.40 -23.14
C PHE A 164 -19.10 -11.50 -23.35
N GLU A 165 -19.45 -12.46 -24.18
CA GLU A 165 -18.51 -13.50 -24.57
C GLU A 165 -18.43 -13.58 -26.11
N MET A 166 -17.20 -13.57 -26.61
CA MET A 166 -16.92 -13.76 -28.03
C MET A 166 -16.69 -15.23 -28.34
N TRP A 167 -17.22 -15.66 -29.46
CA TRP A 167 -17.14 -17.02 -29.95
C TRP A 167 -16.52 -17.08 -31.34
N VAL A 168 -15.62 -18.02 -31.54
CA VAL A 168 -15.18 -18.42 -32.86
C VAL A 168 -16.02 -19.60 -33.30
N ILE A 169 -16.78 -19.43 -34.40
CA ILE A 169 -17.60 -20.48 -34.97
C ILE A 169 -16.79 -21.13 -36.11
N PRO A 170 -16.36 -22.40 -35.99
CA PRO A 170 -15.61 -23.08 -37.03
C PRO A 170 -16.53 -23.51 -38.18
N VAL A 171 -15.94 -23.81 -39.31
CA VAL A 171 -16.69 -24.38 -40.48
C VAL A 171 -17.35 -25.72 -40.16
N LYS A 172 -16.76 -26.50 -39.26
CA LYS A 172 -17.31 -27.77 -38.74
C LYS A 172 -17.05 -27.83 -37.22
N GLY A 173 -18.07 -28.20 -36.45
CA GLY A 173 -17.96 -28.32 -34.98
C GLY A 173 -18.76 -27.27 -34.23
N ASN A 174 -18.57 -27.25 -32.92
CA ASN A 174 -19.28 -26.35 -32.02
C ASN A 174 -18.56 -24.99 -31.89
N PRO A 175 -19.28 -23.92 -31.56
CA PRO A 175 -18.66 -22.66 -31.20
C PRO A 175 -17.60 -22.84 -30.10
N ALA A 176 -16.45 -22.22 -30.27
CA ALA A 176 -15.36 -22.22 -29.30
C ALA A 176 -15.29 -20.86 -28.58
N PRO A 177 -15.17 -20.84 -27.23
CA PRO A 177 -15.05 -19.60 -26.49
C PRO A 177 -13.77 -18.86 -26.87
N ALA A 178 -13.88 -17.57 -27.12
CA ALA A 178 -12.76 -16.72 -27.55
C ALA A 178 -12.40 -15.65 -26.53
N GLY A 179 -13.14 -15.59 -25.43
CA GLY A 179 -12.91 -14.76 -24.27
C GLY A 179 -14.09 -13.87 -23.93
N VAL A 180 -14.03 -13.34 -22.71
CA VAL A 180 -15.06 -12.49 -22.12
C VAL A 180 -14.60 -11.04 -22.06
N PHE A 181 -15.55 -10.09 -22.15
CA PHE A 181 -15.28 -8.66 -22.05
C PHE A 181 -16.49 -7.88 -21.54
N GLN A 182 -16.27 -6.66 -21.07
CA GLN A 182 -17.32 -5.74 -20.62
C GLN A 182 -17.38 -4.53 -21.55
N SER A 183 -18.56 -3.91 -21.66
CA SER A 183 -18.66 -2.60 -22.30
C SER A 183 -18.25 -1.50 -21.32
N GLN A 184 -17.75 -0.41 -21.88
CA GLN A 184 -17.53 0.84 -21.14
C GLN A 184 -18.87 1.53 -20.81
N ALA A 185 -18.82 2.59 -20.01
CA ALA A 185 -19.99 3.33 -19.58
C ALA A 185 -20.77 3.99 -20.76
N ASP A 186 -20.08 4.26 -21.87
CA ASP A 186 -20.59 4.79 -23.12
C ASP A 186 -21.14 3.73 -24.09
N ALA A 187 -21.30 2.49 -23.62
CA ALA A 187 -21.73 1.32 -24.40
C ALA A 187 -20.77 0.97 -25.57
N THR A 188 -19.50 1.32 -25.45
CA THR A 188 -18.44 0.88 -26.36
C THR A 188 -17.67 -0.29 -25.77
N ALA A 189 -17.04 -1.12 -26.63
CA ALA A 189 -16.07 -2.11 -26.21
C ALA A 189 -15.00 -2.30 -27.29
N VAL A 190 -13.76 -2.51 -26.82
CA VAL A 190 -12.65 -3.00 -27.63
C VAL A 190 -12.13 -4.26 -26.96
N PHE A 191 -12.12 -5.35 -27.71
CA PHE A 191 -11.62 -6.63 -27.21
C PHE A 191 -10.62 -7.23 -28.19
N VAL A 192 -9.50 -7.71 -27.67
CA VAL A 192 -8.43 -8.33 -28.45
C VAL A 192 -8.25 -9.76 -27.96
N ARG A 193 -8.46 -10.72 -28.87
CA ARG A 193 -8.15 -12.11 -28.63
C ARG A 193 -6.87 -12.45 -29.39
N PRO A 194 -5.74 -12.64 -28.73
CA PRO A 194 -4.49 -13.03 -29.39
C PRO A 194 -4.47 -14.50 -29.79
N GLY A 195 -3.59 -14.83 -30.72
CA GLY A 195 -3.32 -16.18 -31.15
C GLY A 195 -4.13 -16.60 -32.37
N PRO A 196 -3.70 -17.67 -33.07
CA PRO A 196 -4.23 -18.04 -34.34
C PRO A 196 -5.72 -18.40 -34.30
N VAL A 197 -6.44 -18.02 -35.36
CA VAL A 197 -7.85 -18.34 -35.60
C VAL A 197 -7.96 -19.10 -36.92
N GLN A 198 -7.86 -20.40 -36.83
CA GLN A 198 -7.91 -21.27 -38.04
C GLN A 198 -9.33 -21.83 -38.23
N ASN A 199 -9.71 -22.00 -39.49
CA ASN A 199 -11.00 -22.60 -39.87
C ASN A 199 -12.24 -21.93 -39.31
N ALA A 200 -12.18 -20.65 -38.97
CA ALA A 200 -13.34 -19.89 -38.53
C ALA A 200 -14.26 -19.58 -39.72
N ALA A 201 -15.56 -19.82 -39.53
CA ALA A 201 -16.63 -19.47 -40.46
C ALA A 201 -17.33 -18.17 -40.07
N ALA A 202 -17.38 -17.90 -38.77
CA ALA A 202 -17.98 -16.70 -38.25
C ALA A 202 -17.42 -16.34 -36.85
N ILE A 203 -17.60 -15.09 -36.47
CA ILE A 203 -17.44 -14.61 -35.10
C ILE A 203 -18.82 -14.22 -34.57
N ALA A 204 -19.14 -14.62 -33.34
CA ALA A 204 -20.39 -14.28 -32.68
C ALA A 204 -20.12 -13.67 -31.29
N VAL A 205 -21.09 -12.88 -30.79
CA VAL A 205 -21.07 -12.33 -29.43
C VAL A 205 -22.41 -12.62 -28.77
N THR A 206 -22.34 -13.14 -27.54
CA THR A 206 -23.50 -13.42 -26.67
C THR A 206 -23.38 -12.69 -25.35
N VAL A 207 -24.46 -12.74 -24.55
CA VAL A 207 -24.46 -12.33 -23.15
C VAL A 207 -24.49 -13.57 -22.29
N GLU A 208 -23.45 -13.78 -21.50
CA GLU A 208 -23.23 -14.98 -20.71
C GLU A 208 -23.13 -14.66 -19.20
N PRO A 209 -23.17 -15.64 -18.29
CA PRO A 209 -22.81 -15.41 -16.89
C PRO A 209 -21.39 -14.89 -16.71
N GLU A 210 -21.14 -14.19 -15.61
CA GLU A 210 -19.81 -13.73 -15.27
C GLU A 210 -18.81 -14.89 -15.24
N GLY A 211 -17.69 -14.74 -15.95
CA GLY A 211 -16.71 -15.81 -16.17
C GLY A 211 -16.89 -16.59 -17.47
N GLY A 212 -17.97 -16.38 -18.21
CA GLY A 212 -18.21 -17.03 -19.50
C GLY A 212 -18.84 -18.42 -19.38
N SER A 213 -19.01 -19.08 -20.53
CA SER A 213 -19.67 -20.38 -20.65
C SER A 213 -18.86 -21.32 -21.54
N ALA A 214 -19.04 -22.65 -21.41
CA ALA A 214 -18.40 -23.63 -22.28
C ALA A 214 -19.07 -23.70 -23.67
N GLN A 215 -20.33 -23.30 -23.75
CA GLN A 215 -21.14 -23.20 -24.97
C GLN A 215 -22.08 -22.00 -24.82
N PRO A 216 -22.51 -21.35 -25.93
CA PRO A 216 -23.43 -20.22 -25.87
C PRO A 216 -24.73 -20.57 -25.11
N THR A 217 -25.05 -19.80 -24.07
CA THR A 217 -26.30 -20.00 -23.30
C THR A 217 -27.40 -19.06 -23.75
N THR A 218 -27.07 -18.01 -24.49
CA THR A 218 -28.02 -17.07 -25.07
C THR A 218 -27.89 -17.00 -26.60
N THR A 219 -28.90 -16.44 -27.24
CA THR A 219 -28.84 -16.16 -28.68
C THR A 219 -27.83 -15.09 -28.99
N PRO A 220 -26.90 -15.29 -29.94
CA PRO A 220 -25.96 -14.25 -30.34
C PRO A 220 -26.68 -13.01 -30.86
N PHE A 221 -26.30 -11.86 -30.36
CA PHE A 221 -26.82 -10.56 -30.84
C PHE A 221 -25.92 -9.93 -31.93
N ILE A 222 -24.72 -10.45 -32.09
CA ILE A 222 -23.80 -10.14 -33.20
C ILE A 222 -23.34 -11.45 -33.81
N VAL A 223 -23.45 -11.56 -35.12
CA VAL A 223 -22.88 -12.67 -35.89
C VAL A 223 -22.28 -12.10 -37.17
N THR A 224 -20.97 -12.29 -37.34
CA THR A 224 -20.24 -11.81 -38.54
C THR A 224 -19.59 -12.98 -39.24
N LYS A 225 -19.96 -13.22 -40.50
CA LYS A 225 -19.41 -14.33 -41.33
C LYS A 225 -18.05 -13.92 -41.91
N LEU A 226 -17.13 -14.85 -41.95
CA LEU A 226 -15.75 -14.70 -42.46
C LEU A 226 -15.61 -14.99 -43.95
#